data_141a0ba9f4503b6f3bbc5c44acaf837c
#
_entry.id   141a0ba9f4503b6f3bbc5c44acaf837c
#
_cell.length_a   1.000
_cell.length_b   1.000
_cell.length_c   1.000
_cell.angle_alpha   90.00
_cell.angle_beta   90.00
_cell.angle_gamma   90.00
#
_symmetry.space_group_name_H-M   'P 1'
#
loop_
_entity.id
_entity.type
_entity.pdbx_description
1 polymer ?
#
loop_
_entity_poly.entity_id
_entity_poly.type
_entity_poly.pdbx_seq_one_letter_code
_entity_poly.pdbx_strand_id
1 'polypeptide(L)'
;MSAEQDEQYRTRPGTPMIGPYSTNQMDDFYSALAVGEAKPSGLMNLMQHLIVAERCVEGANVLDVCCGRGLALPLLHRYAPKIARYVGLDISPANLAEARTRLTLLREEYGSPFPVDFVQCDVSAPWPQFPPFDVVLYTSALEHLPYELGVRSLAAAGAALAPGGVLYLSTPQAFGPPPRPLQYRVHVYEWSREEVVRAVEAAGLVVDDVMGVLPPEPDEVVAELAERYGAGAVDWYRDLAARVPRALLDTVSSVAVPDRATELLFVCRRPA
;
A
#
# COMPACT_ATOMS: atom_id res chain seq x y z
N MET A 1 -21.20 -5.10 -9.61
CA MET A 1 -21.47 -3.91 -8.78
C MET A 1 -22.11 -2.89 -9.69
N SER A 2 -23.27 -2.33 -9.31
CA SER A 2 -23.95 -1.33 -10.11
C SER A 2 -23.32 0.05 -9.89
N ALA A 3 -23.52 0.98 -10.83
CA ALA A 3 -23.06 2.36 -10.71
C ALA A 3 -23.56 3.05 -9.41
N GLU A 4 -24.65 2.56 -8.82
CA GLU A 4 -25.20 3.01 -7.53
C GLU A 4 -24.29 2.64 -6.34
N GLN A 5 -23.51 1.56 -6.41
CA GLN A 5 -22.58 1.19 -5.34
C GLN A 5 -21.31 2.05 -5.35
N ASP A 6 -20.89 2.55 -6.52
CA ASP A 6 -19.77 3.50 -6.63
C ASP A 6 -20.14 4.90 -6.12
N GLU A 7 -21.42 5.28 -6.20
CA GLU A 7 -21.89 6.58 -5.73
C GLU A 7 -22.00 6.66 -4.20
N GLN A 8 -22.17 5.53 -3.54
CA GLN A 8 -22.25 5.41 -2.08
C GLN A 8 -20.91 5.64 -1.37
N TYR A 9 -19.78 5.53 -2.10
CA TYR A 9 -18.42 5.79 -1.61
C TYR A 9 -17.87 7.17 -1.98
N ARG A 10 -18.66 8.02 -2.63
CA ARG A 10 -18.29 9.41 -2.86
C ARG A 10 -18.48 10.20 -1.56
N THR A 11 -17.39 10.84 -1.13
CA THR A 11 -17.39 11.76 0.01
C THR A 11 -18.54 12.78 -0.13
N ARG A 12 -19.41 12.85 0.86
CA ARG A 12 -20.45 13.90 0.89
C ARG A 12 -19.76 15.25 1.04
N PRO A 13 -20.01 16.22 0.13
CA PRO A 13 -19.47 17.56 0.29
C PRO A 13 -19.90 18.16 1.64
N GLY A 14 -18.95 18.66 2.42
CA GLY A 14 -19.22 19.38 3.66
C GLY A 14 -19.11 18.56 4.95
N THR A 15 -18.63 17.30 4.92
CA THR A 15 -18.29 16.60 6.17
C THR A 15 -16.95 17.13 6.70
N PRO A 16 -16.90 17.74 7.90
CA PRO A 16 -15.65 18.26 8.44
C PRO A 16 -14.67 17.11 8.70
N MET A 17 -13.42 17.26 8.28
CA MET A 17 -12.35 16.37 8.69
C MET A 17 -12.02 16.62 10.16
N ILE A 18 -12.19 15.61 10.99
CA ILE A 18 -11.85 15.65 12.41
C ILE A 18 -10.49 14.94 12.58
N GLY A 19 -9.41 15.60 12.24
CA GLY A 19 -8.06 15.08 12.38
C GLY A 19 -7.52 14.34 11.15
N PRO A 20 -6.17 14.10 11.08
CA PRO A 20 -5.52 13.47 9.93
C PRO A 20 -6.00 12.05 9.65
N TYR A 21 -6.71 11.43 10.59
CA TYR A 21 -7.31 10.10 10.47
C TYR A 21 -8.81 10.11 10.17
N SER A 22 -9.45 11.24 10.29
CA SER A 22 -10.86 11.40 9.94
C SER A 22 -10.99 11.90 8.51
N THR A 23 -10.31 11.23 7.61
CA THR A 23 -10.75 11.29 6.22
C THR A 23 -12.12 10.61 6.16
N ASN A 24 -12.97 11.02 5.23
CA ASN A 24 -14.24 10.32 4.99
C ASN A 24 -14.05 8.79 4.86
N GLN A 25 -12.86 8.31 4.51
CA GLN A 25 -12.53 6.89 4.50
C GLN A 25 -12.45 6.24 5.89
N MET A 26 -12.02 6.97 6.92
CA MET A 26 -12.06 6.44 8.28
C MET A 26 -13.49 6.45 8.81
N ASP A 27 -14.29 7.50 8.51
CA ASP A 27 -15.70 7.53 8.84
C ASP A 27 -16.47 6.45 8.07
N ASP A 28 -16.16 6.24 6.79
CA ASP A 28 -16.72 5.16 5.97
C ASP A 28 -16.27 3.79 6.51
N PHE A 29 -15.04 3.66 6.97
CA PHE A 29 -14.53 2.45 7.59
C PHE A 29 -15.24 2.14 8.92
N TYR A 30 -15.43 3.12 9.81
CA TYR A 30 -16.19 2.96 11.04
C TYR A 30 -17.66 2.67 10.77
N SER A 31 -18.24 3.32 9.80
CA SER A 31 -19.63 3.06 9.37
C SER A 31 -19.78 1.66 8.81
N ALA A 32 -18.84 1.20 7.97
CA ALA A 32 -18.80 -0.16 7.44
C ALA A 32 -18.60 -1.20 8.55
N LEU A 33 -17.74 -0.92 9.53
CA LEU A 33 -17.57 -1.76 10.73
C LEU A 33 -18.85 -1.87 11.53
N ALA A 34 -19.57 -0.75 11.74
CA ALA A 34 -20.78 -0.71 12.54
C ALA A 34 -21.92 -1.54 11.93
N VAL A 35 -21.94 -1.68 10.59
CA VAL A 35 -22.92 -2.52 9.87
C VAL A 35 -22.36 -3.90 9.47
N GLY A 36 -21.15 -4.25 9.92
CA GLY A 36 -20.50 -5.54 9.61
C GLY A 36 -19.90 -5.62 8.19
N GLU A 37 -19.72 -4.51 7.49
CA GLU A 37 -19.22 -4.44 6.12
C GLU A 37 -17.77 -3.94 6.01
N ALA A 38 -16.99 -4.01 7.10
CA ALA A 38 -15.59 -3.60 7.05
C ALA A 38 -14.81 -4.41 6.00
N LYS A 39 -14.20 -3.70 5.06
CA LYS A 39 -13.37 -4.33 4.04
C LYS A 39 -11.96 -4.55 4.58
N PRO A 40 -11.42 -5.76 4.52
CA PRO A 40 -10.03 -6.04 4.92
C PRO A 40 -9.01 -5.15 4.21
N SER A 41 -9.28 -4.75 2.94
CA SER A 41 -8.43 -3.83 2.17
C SER A 41 -8.26 -2.43 2.80
N GLY A 42 -9.21 -1.96 3.60
CA GLY A 42 -9.07 -0.68 4.33
C GLY A 42 -8.01 -0.78 5.43
N LEU A 43 -8.01 -1.88 6.20
CA LEU A 43 -6.99 -2.16 7.21
C LEU A 43 -5.62 -2.44 6.58
N MET A 44 -5.59 -3.16 5.47
CA MET A 44 -4.39 -3.40 4.69
C MET A 44 -3.73 -2.08 4.27
N ASN A 45 -4.50 -1.17 3.66
CA ASN A 45 -3.98 0.14 3.26
C ASN A 45 -3.45 0.94 4.45
N LEU A 46 -4.18 0.94 5.57
CA LEU A 46 -3.72 1.60 6.79
C LEU A 46 -2.40 0.99 7.27
N MET A 47 -2.31 -0.34 7.36
CA MET A 47 -1.14 -1.04 7.87
C MET A 47 0.09 -0.78 6.98
N GLN A 48 -0.01 -0.96 5.67
CA GLN A 48 1.13 -0.77 4.77
C GLN A 48 1.64 0.68 4.77
N HIS A 49 0.75 1.68 4.79
CA HIS A 49 1.16 3.08 4.83
C HIS A 49 1.74 3.48 6.19
N LEU A 50 1.25 2.91 7.31
CA LEU A 50 1.86 3.10 8.63
C LEU A 50 3.27 2.51 8.69
N ILE A 51 3.47 1.29 8.18
CA ILE A 51 4.80 0.66 8.10
C ILE A 51 5.78 1.59 7.38
N VAL A 52 5.37 2.19 6.27
CA VAL A 52 6.21 3.14 5.54
C VAL A 52 6.45 4.41 6.35
N ALA A 53 5.40 5.03 6.88
CA ALA A 53 5.51 6.29 7.61
C ALA A 53 6.41 6.17 8.84
N GLU A 54 6.31 5.08 9.60
CA GLU A 54 7.15 4.83 10.78
C GLU A 54 8.61 4.51 10.45
N ARG A 55 8.88 4.05 9.22
CA ARG A 55 10.24 3.74 8.74
C ARG A 55 10.88 4.89 7.96
N CYS A 56 10.14 5.94 7.64
CA CYS A 56 10.69 7.14 7.00
C CYS A 56 11.65 7.87 7.95
N VAL A 57 12.88 8.07 7.48
CA VAL A 57 13.89 8.85 8.24
C VAL A 57 13.70 10.34 8.05
N GLU A 58 14.18 11.13 9.01
CA GLU A 58 14.22 12.59 8.91
C GLU A 58 15.02 13.03 7.68
N GLY A 59 14.47 13.98 6.92
CA GLY A 59 15.07 14.49 5.69
C GLY A 59 14.82 13.63 4.44
N ALA A 60 14.09 12.53 4.53
CA ALA A 60 13.80 11.66 3.39
C ALA A 60 12.98 12.35 2.30
N ASN A 61 13.36 12.16 1.03
CA ASN A 61 12.56 12.47 -0.14
C ASN A 61 11.67 11.27 -0.47
N VAL A 62 10.36 11.46 -0.50
CA VAL A 62 9.37 10.39 -0.69
C VAL A 62 8.69 10.53 -2.04
N LEU A 63 8.65 9.44 -2.80
CA LEU A 63 7.87 9.29 -4.03
C LEU A 63 6.75 8.27 -3.81
N ASP A 64 5.52 8.63 -4.15
CA ASP A 64 4.36 7.76 -4.10
C ASP A 64 3.85 7.51 -5.53
N VAL A 65 4.11 6.31 -6.03
CA VAL A 65 3.81 5.87 -7.40
C VAL A 65 2.38 5.34 -7.45
N CYS A 66 1.56 5.89 -8.34
CA CYS A 66 0.12 5.65 -8.40
C CYS A 66 -0.57 6.06 -7.08
N CYS A 67 -0.24 7.26 -6.60
CA CYS A 67 -0.67 7.77 -5.29
C CYS A 67 -2.19 7.89 -5.12
N GLY A 68 -2.95 7.71 -6.19
CA GLY A 68 -4.39 7.82 -6.19
C GLY A 68 -4.84 9.18 -5.62
N ARG A 69 -5.70 9.11 -4.63
CA ARG A 69 -6.24 10.27 -3.91
C ARG A 69 -5.36 10.73 -2.73
N GLY A 70 -4.09 10.27 -2.69
CA GLY A 70 -3.12 10.67 -1.66
C GLY A 70 -3.36 10.00 -0.30
N LEU A 71 -3.67 8.70 -0.28
CA LEU A 71 -4.02 7.97 0.96
C LEU A 71 -2.87 7.87 1.97
N ALA A 72 -1.63 7.80 1.49
CA ALA A 72 -0.45 7.76 2.36
C ALA A 72 -0.16 9.11 3.04
N LEU A 73 -0.57 10.22 2.41
CA LEU A 73 -0.19 11.57 2.82
C LEU A 73 -0.59 11.92 4.26
N PRO A 74 -1.82 11.66 4.76
CA PRO A 74 -2.19 11.96 6.14
C PRO A 74 -1.32 11.22 7.16
N LEU A 75 -0.92 9.99 6.86
CA LEU A 75 -0.08 9.17 7.74
C LEU A 75 1.37 9.68 7.74
N LEU A 76 1.92 10.03 6.57
CA LEU A 76 3.22 10.67 6.48
C LEU A 76 3.22 12.02 7.22
N HIS A 77 2.17 12.81 7.06
CA HIS A 77 2.01 14.09 7.77
C HIS A 77 2.07 13.91 9.29
N ARG A 78 1.47 12.86 9.81
CA ARG A 78 1.38 12.59 11.26
C ARG A 78 2.60 11.90 11.83
N TYR A 79 3.10 10.86 11.14
CA TYR A 79 4.14 9.99 11.69
C TYR A 79 5.53 10.25 11.13
N ALA A 80 5.63 10.91 9.97
CA ALA A 80 6.89 11.31 9.35
C ALA A 80 6.93 12.82 9.02
N PRO A 81 6.62 13.73 9.97
CA PRO A 81 6.48 15.17 9.68
C PRO A 81 7.79 15.86 9.31
N LYS A 82 8.92 15.17 9.41
CA LYS A 82 10.26 15.68 9.14
C LYS A 82 10.88 15.17 7.84
N ILE A 83 10.09 14.56 6.95
CA ILE A 83 10.57 14.25 5.59
C ILE A 83 10.85 15.55 4.84
N ALA A 84 11.79 15.52 3.88
CA ALA A 84 12.18 16.71 3.13
C ALA A 84 11.10 17.13 2.13
N ARG A 85 10.46 16.16 1.47
CA ARG A 85 9.35 16.39 0.54
C ARG A 85 8.60 15.09 0.21
N TYR A 86 7.39 15.26 -0.34
CA TYR A 86 6.58 14.20 -0.93
C TYR A 86 6.24 14.56 -2.38
N VAL A 87 6.35 13.58 -3.29
CA VAL A 87 5.88 13.68 -4.67
C VAL A 87 4.93 12.51 -4.94
N GLY A 88 3.69 12.79 -5.33
CA GLY A 88 2.70 11.79 -5.74
C GLY A 88 2.55 11.76 -7.27
N LEU A 89 2.67 10.57 -7.87
CA LEU A 89 2.40 10.34 -9.29
C LEU A 89 1.07 9.59 -9.45
N ASP A 90 0.22 10.03 -10.34
CA ASP A 90 -0.98 9.29 -10.75
C ASP A 90 -1.37 9.65 -12.18
N ILE A 91 -1.94 8.71 -12.92
CA ILE A 91 -2.41 8.93 -14.29
C ILE A 91 -3.72 9.72 -14.31
N SER A 92 -4.54 9.62 -13.28
CA SER A 92 -5.88 10.19 -13.19
C SER A 92 -5.85 11.65 -12.71
N PRO A 93 -6.23 12.62 -13.55
CA PRO A 93 -6.35 14.00 -13.10
C PRO A 93 -7.42 14.19 -12.04
N ALA A 94 -8.45 13.34 -12.01
CA ALA A 94 -9.51 13.36 -10.99
C ALA A 94 -8.96 12.93 -9.62
N ASN A 95 -8.16 11.85 -9.55
CA ASN A 95 -7.50 11.44 -8.33
C ASN A 95 -6.58 12.55 -7.79
N LEU A 96 -5.77 13.15 -8.67
CA LEU A 96 -4.87 14.24 -8.28
C LEU A 96 -5.60 15.50 -7.83
N ALA A 97 -6.76 15.82 -8.40
CA ALA A 97 -7.60 16.92 -7.94
C ALA A 97 -8.11 16.67 -6.51
N GLU A 98 -8.56 15.46 -6.24
CA GLU A 98 -9.01 15.04 -4.91
C GLU A 98 -7.86 15.02 -3.90
N ALA A 99 -6.68 14.51 -4.29
CA ALA A 99 -5.47 14.56 -3.45
C ALA A 99 -5.07 15.99 -3.07
N ARG A 100 -5.17 16.96 -4.00
CA ARG A 100 -4.92 18.38 -3.73
C ARG A 100 -5.94 18.98 -2.77
N THR A 101 -7.22 18.61 -2.92
CA THR A 101 -8.27 19.05 -1.99
C THR A 101 -7.98 18.55 -0.58
N ARG A 102 -7.62 17.27 -0.42
CA ARG A 102 -7.23 16.68 0.89
C ARG A 102 -6.00 17.37 1.47
N LEU A 103 -4.99 17.64 0.66
CA LEU A 103 -3.80 18.37 1.10
C LEU A 103 -4.16 19.76 1.62
N THR A 104 -5.07 20.46 0.95
CA THR A 104 -5.52 21.79 1.41
C THR A 104 -6.14 21.69 2.79
N LEU A 105 -7.06 20.74 3.01
CA LEU A 105 -7.70 20.53 4.31
C LEU A 105 -6.69 20.14 5.40
N LEU A 106 -5.74 19.25 5.08
CA LEU A 106 -4.65 18.88 6.01
C LEU A 106 -3.82 20.09 6.42
N ARG A 107 -3.49 20.97 5.45
CA ARG A 107 -2.70 22.16 5.70
C ARG A 107 -3.44 23.20 6.55
N GLU A 108 -4.72 23.38 6.32
CA GLU A 108 -5.57 24.30 7.09
C GLU A 108 -5.68 23.85 8.56
N GLU A 109 -5.78 22.55 8.79
CA GLU A 109 -5.99 22.01 10.13
C GLU A 109 -4.69 21.76 10.90
N TYR A 110 -3.64 21.27 10.22
CA TYR A 110 -2.40 20.79 10.86
C TYR A 110 -1.13 21.48 10.37
N GLY A 111 -1.23 22.44 9.44
CA GLY A 111 -0.09 23.11 8.87
C GLY A 111 0.58 22.31 7.73
N SER A 112 1.74 22.81 7.29
CA SER A 112 2.50 22.24 6.16
C SER A 112 3.88 21.79 6.63
N PRO A 113 4.03 20.57 7.16
CA PRO A 113 5.30 20.12 7.71
C PRO A 113 6.39 19.91 6.64
N PHE A 114 5.97 19.60 5.40
CA PHE A 114 6.87 19.39 4.26
C PHE A 114 6.21 19.80 2.93
N PRO A 115 7.01 20.11 1.89
CA PRO A 115 6.51 20.34 0.53
C PRO A 115 5.85 19.08 -0.06
N VAL A 116 4.73 19.30 -0.78
CA VAL A 116 3.98 18.24 -1.47
C VAL A 116 3.72 18.68 -2.91
N ASP A 117 4.08 17.81 -3.86
CA ASP A 117 3.80 17.96 -5.28
C ASP A 117 2.98 16.75 -5.79
N PHE A 118 2.02 17.03 -6.67
CA PHE A 118 1.27 16.01 -7.40
C PHE A 118 1.48 16.17 -8.90
N VAL A 119 1.97 15.12 -9.56
CA VAL A 119 2.34 15.12 -10.97
C VAL A 119 1.50 14.09 -11.72
N GLN A 120 0.83 14.51 -12.78
CA GLN A 120 0.15 13.57 -13.66
C GLN A 120 1.20 12.80 -14.47
N CYS A 121 1.21 11.47 -14.31
CA CYS A 121 2.19 10.59 -14.92
C CYS A 121 1.56 9.23 -15.24
N ASP A 122 1.72 8.77 -16.47
CA ASP A 122 1.53 7.37 -16.84
C ASP A 122 2.81 6.62 -16.48
N VAL A 123 2.76 5.79 -15.44
CA VAL A 123 3.93 5.06 -14.93
C VAL A 123 4.42 3.96 -15.87
N SER A 124 3.66 3.63 -16.92
CA SER A 124 4.08 2.73 -18.01
C SER A 124 4.90 3.42 -19.09
N ALA A 125 4.91 4.76 -19.11
CA ALA A 125 5.69 5.63 -19.98
C ALA A 125 6.97 6.13 -19.29
N PRO A 126 7.89 6.82 -20.01
CA PRO A 126 9.04 7.44 -19.37
C PRO A 126 8.63 8.46 -18.30
N TRP A 127 9.19 8.34 -17.10
CA TRP A 127 8.87 9.23 -16.00
C TRP A 127 9.56 10.60 -16.15
N PRO A 128 8.99 11.68 -15.58
CA PRO A 128 9.69 12.95 -15.44
C PRO A 128 11.01 12.76 -14.69
N GLN A 129 12.00 13.58 -15.00
CA GLN A 129 13.26 13.56 -14.26
C GLN A 129 13.06 14.21 -12.89
N PHE A 130 13.41 13.47 -11.86
CA PHE A 130 13.39 13.91 -10.47
C PHE A 130 14.79 13.77 -9.85
N PRO A 131 15.12 14.59 -8.84
CA PRO A 131 16.19 14.24 -7.93
C PRO A 131 15.90 12.90 -7.25
N PRO A 132 16.93 12.11 -6.89
CA PRO A 132 16.74 10.79 -6.28
C PRO A 132 15.88 10.83 -5.02
N PHE A 133 15.14 9.75 -4.78
CA PHE A 133 14.27 9.57 -3.62
C PHE A 133 14.89 8.57 -2.64
N ASP A 134 14.70 8.82 -1.35
CA ASP A 134 15.13 7.91 -0.29
C ASP A 134 14.09 6.81 -0.04
N VAL A 135 12.82 7.12 -0.30
CA VAL A 135 11.69 6.21 -0.15
C VAL A 135 10.80 6.29 -1.39
N VAL A 136 10.44 5.14 -1.95
CA VAL A 136 9.44 4.99 -3.00
C VAL A 136 8.33 4.09 -2.48
N LEU A 137 7.07 4.57 -2.50
CA LEU A 137 5.87 3.77 -2.32
C LEU A 137 5.33 3.37 -3.69
N TYR A 138 4.94 2.09 -3.84
CA TYR A 138 4.27 1.58 -5.01
C TYR A 138 3.29 0.49 -4.56
N THR A 139 2.18 0.92 -3.96
CA THR A 139 1.26 0.04 -3.24
C THR A 139 -0.03 -0.20 -4.01
N SER A 140 -0.42 -1.47 -4.15
CA SER A 140 -1.68 -1.93 -4.77
C SER A 140 -1.96 -1.28 -6.12
N ALA A 141 -0.97 -1.30 -7.01
CA ALA A 141 -1.06 -0.65 -8.31
C ALA A 141 -0.37 -1.41 -9.46
N LEU A 142 0.62 -2.25 -9.15
CA LEU A 142 1.37 -3.02 -10.15
C LEU A 142 0.47 -3.97 -10.93
N GLU A 143 -0.54 -4.53 -10.30
CA GLU A 143 -1.55 -5.44 -10.85
C GLU A 143 -2.46 -4.81 -11.91
N HIS A 144 -2.50 -3.49 -12.00
CA HIS A 144 -3.25 -2.75 -13.03
C HIS A 144 -2.48 -2.57 -14.33
N LEU A 145 -1.23 -3.03 -14.39
CA LEU A 145 -0.39 -2.98 -15.58
C LEU A 145 -0.25 -4.38 -16.22
N PRO A 146 -0.23 -4.47 -17.56
CA PRO A 146 0.30 -5.66 -18.23
C PRO A 146 1.71 -5.98 -17.75
N TYR A 147 2.08 -7.25 -17.70
CA TYR A 147 3.36 -7.73 -17.15
C TYR A 147 4.57 -6.93 -17.63
N GLU A 148 4.73 -6.76 -18.95
CA GLU A 148 5.87 -6.04 -19.55
C GLU A 148 5.92 -4.55 -19.15
N LEU A 149 4.75 -3.93 -18.97
CA LEU A 149 4.66 -2.55 -18.51
C LEU A 149 4.99 -2.45 -17.03
N GLY A 150 4.54 -3.41 -16.22
CA GLY A 150 4.89 -3.52 -14.82
C GLY A 150 6.39 -3.68 -14.59
N VAL A 151 7.06 -4.56 -15.36
CA VAL A 151 8.53 -4.71 -15.31
C VAL A 151 9.23 -3.38 -15.60
N ARG A 152 8.80 -2.66 -16.65
CA ARG A 152 9.38 -1.35 -16.98
C ARG A 152 9.13 -0.30 -15.90
N SER A 153 7.94 -0.29 -15.31
CA SER A 153 7.60 0.61 -14.22
C SER A 153 8.43 0.34 -12.98
N LEU A 154 8.68 -0.93 -12.64
CA LEU A 154 9.59 -1.31 -11.54
C LEU A 154 11.04 -0.88 -11.79
N ALA A 155 11.52 -1.02 -13.04
CA ALA A 155 12.84 -0.52 -13.42
C ALA A 155 12.95 1.01 -13.25
N ALA A 156 11.89 1.76 -13.61
CA ALA A 156 11.82 3.20 -13.40
C ALA A 156 11.80 3.57 -11.92
N ALA A 157 11.05 2.82 -11.09
CA ALA A 157 11.02 3.01 -9.63
C ALA A 157 12.40 2.76 -9.01
N GLY A 158 13.09 1.69 -9.42
CA GLY A 158 14.45 1.40 -8.98
C GLY A 158 15.45 2.49 -9.39
N ALA A 159 15.33 3.03 -10.61
CA ALA A 159 16.18 4.12 -11.09
C ALA A 159 15.93 5.44 -10.34
N ALA A 160 14.70 5.67 -9.87
CA ALA A 160 14.32 6.87 -9.12
C ALA A 160 14.86 6.88 -7.67
N LEU A 161 15.24 5.73 -7.11
CA LEU A 161 15.80 5.65 -5.76
C LEU A 161 17.23 6.20 -5.69
N ALA A 162 17.57 6.82 -4.59
CA ALA A 162 18.94 7.09 -4.20
C ALA A 162 19.70 5.79 -3.86
N PRO A 163 21.04 5.75 -3.94
CA PRO A 163 21.80 4.65 -3.34
C PRO A 163 21.43 4.47 -1.86
N GLY A 164 21.12 3.23 -1.45
CA GLY A 164 20.61 2.93 -0.11
C GLY A 164 19.12 3.20 0.10
N GLY A 165 18.42 3.81 -0.86
CA GLY A 165 16.99 4.10 -0.79
C GLY A 165 16.12 2.83 -0.84
N VAL A 166 14.88 2.93 -0.37
CA VAL A 166 13.96 1.79 -0.16
C VAL A 166 12.69 1.94 -0.98
N LEU A 167 12.33 0.90 -1.72
CA LEU A 167 11.04 0.71 -2.36
C LEU A 167 10.14 -0.16 -1.47
N TYR A 168 8.95 0.35 -1.15
CA TYR A 168 7.85 -0.42 -0.58
C TYR A 168 6.84 -0.73 -1.68
N LEU A 169 6.79 -1.98 -2.09
CA LEU A 169 5.96 -2.46 -3.19
C LEU A 169 4.90 -3.42 -2.66
N SER A 170 3.62 -3.16 -2.87
CA SER A 170 2.60 -4.17 -2.61
C SER A 170 1.79 -4.52 -3.86
N THR A 171 1.37 -5.78 -3.92
CA THR A 171 0.52 -6.32 -4.99
C THR A 171 -0.12 -7.63 -4.51
N PRO A 172 -1.32 -7.99 -5.02
CA PRO A 172 -1.92 -9.30 -4.76
C PRO A 172 -0.98 -10.44 -5.14
N GLN A 173 -0.97 -11.47 -4.29
CA GLN A 173 -0.19 -12.68 -4.55
C GLN A 173 -0.99 -13.66 -5.41
N ALA A 174 -0.46 -14.00 -6.57
CA ALA A 174 -0.99 -15.04 -7.42
C ALA A 174 -0.21 -16.35 -7.25
N PHE A 175 -0.92 -17.47 -7.30
CA PHE A 175 -0.36 -18.80 -7.15
C PHE A 175 -0.38 -19.59 -8.46
N GLY A 176 0.65 -20.40 -8.67
CA GLY A 176 0.79 -21.25 -9.85
C GLY A 176 1.30 -20.50 -11.10
N PRO A 177 1.50 -21.23 -12.20
CA PRO A 177 1.99 -20.65 -13.45
C PRO A 177 0.91 -19.88 -14.21
N PRO A 178 1.25 -18.86 -15.01
CA PRO A 178 0.31 -18.24 -15.93
C PRO A 178 -0.11 -19.19 -17.06
N PRO A 179 -1.31 -19.03 -17.69
CA PRO A 179 -2.31 -18.00 -17.33
C PRO A 179 -3.06 -18.35 -16.05
N ARG A 180 -3.32 -17.31 -15.23
CA ARG A 180 -4.01 -17.43 -13.94
C ARG A 180 -5.35 -16.69 -13.98
N PRO A 181 -6.39 -17.15 -13.26
CA PRO A 181 -7.59 -16.36 -13.04
C PRO A 181 -7.24 -15.14 -12.19
N LEU A 182 -7.79 -13.98 -12.55
CA LEU A 182 -7.65 -12.77 -11.76
C LEU A 182 -8.58 -12.83 -10.53
N GLN A 183 -8.06 -12.43 -9.37
CA GLN A 183 -8.85 -12.34 -8.13
C GLN A 183 -9.86 -11.19 -8.19
N TYR A 184 -9.50 -10.09 -8.89
CA TYR A 184 -10.35 -8.91 -9.04
C TYR A 184 -10.50 -8.51 -10.50
N ARG A 185 -11.71 -8.10 -10.87
CA ARG A 185 -12.07 -7.75 -12.27
C ARG A 185 -11.31 -6.54 -12.83
N VAL A 186 -10.76 -5.70 -11.96
CA VAL A 186 -10.03 -4.49 -12.36
C VAL A 186 -8.54 -4.72 -12.55
N HIS A 187 -8.04 -5.90 -12.17
CA HIS A 187 -6.66 -6.27 -12.38
C HIS A 187 -6.42 -6.66 -13.84
N VAL A 188 -5.22 -6.46 -14.30
CA VAL A 188 -4.76 -6.82 -15.65
C VAL A 188 -3.80 -8.00 -15.59
N TYR A 189 -2.91 -8.01 -14.57
CA TYR A 189 -1.98 -9.10 -14.32
C TYR A 189 -1.69 -9.21 -12.81
N GLU A 190 -1.93 -10.37 -12.23
CA GLU A 190 -1.58 -10.65 -10.83
C GLU A 190 -0.27 -11.43 -10.77
N TRP A 191 0.66 -10.93 -9.99
CA TRP A 191 2.05 -11.37 -9.91
C TRP A 191 2.20 -12.50 -8.89
N SER A 192 2.99 -13.54 -9.22
CA SER A 192 3.48 -14.41 -8.17
C SER A 192 4.64 -13.74 -7.42
N ARG A 193 4.89 -14.19 -6.19
CA ARG A 193 6.02 -13.73 -5.39
C ARG A 193 7.36 -13.81 -6.15
N GLU A 194 7.59 -14.93 -6.85
CA GLU A 194 8.82 -15.15 -7.61
C GLU A 194 8.94 -14.22 -8.82
N GLU A 195 7.82 -13.86 -9.45
CA GLU A 195 7.81 -12.90 -10.56
C GLU A 195 8.16 -11.50 -10.07
N VAL A 196 7.60 -11.08 -8.94
CA VAL A 196 7.94 -9.79 -8.30
C VAL A 196 9.41 -9.77 -7.93
N VAL A 197 9.92 -10.79 -7.25
CA VAL A 197 11.34 -10.87 -6.85
C VAL A 197 12.24 -10.75 -8.07
N ARG A 198 11.99 -11.54 -9.13
CA ARG A 198 12.80 -11.45 -10.37
C ARG A 198 12.76 -10.07 -11.01
N ALA A 199 11.59 -9.42 -11.05
CA ALA A 199 11.45 -8.10 -11.66
C ALA A 199 12.15 -7.01 -10.82
N VAL A 200 12.07 -7.10 -9.49
CA VAL A 200 12.77 -6.22 -8.54
C VAL A 200 14.29 -6.38 -8.66
N GLU A 201 14.79 -7.62 -8.71
CA GLU A 201 16.22 -7.91 -8.91
C GLU A 201 16.72 -7.42 -10.28
N ALA A 202 15.92 -7.60 -11.34
CA ALA A 202 16.23 -7.08 -12.67
C ALA A 202 16.25 -5.54 -12.70
N ALA A 203 15.52 -4.87 -11.81
CA ALA A 203 15.56 -3.43 -11.61
C ALA A 203 16.78 -2.96 -10.79
N GLY A 204 17.68 -3.87 -10.41
CA GLY A 204 18.90 -3.57 -9.63
C GLY A 204 18.65 -3.38 -8.14
N LEU A 205 17.54 -3.88 -7.61
CA LEU A 205 17.18 -3.82 -6.20
C LEU A 205 17.40 -5.17 -5.52
N VAL A 206 17.49 -5.15 -4.19
CA VAL A 206 17.56 -6.34 -3.33
C VAL A 206 16.30 -6.39 -2.49
N VAL A 207 15.65 -7.53 -2.42
CA VAL A 207 14.52 -7.76 -1.53
C VAL A 207 15.04 -8.05 -0.13
N ASP A 208 14.85 -7.12 0.81
CA ASP A 208 15.29 -7.25 2.20
C ASP A 208 14.24 -7.96 3.06
N ASP A 209 12.93 -7.79 2.76
CA ASP A 209 11.84 -8.38 3.53
C ASP A 209 10.57 -8.56 2.68
N VAL A 210 9.74 -9.53 3.04
CA VAL A 210 8.42 -9.78 2.43
C VAL A 210 7.43 -10.08 3.53
N MET A 211 6.41 -9.26 3.65
CA MET A 211 5.34 -9.37 4.64
C MET A 211 4.00 -9.60 3.96
N GLY A 212 3.14 -10.42 4.54
CA GLY A 212 1.73 -10.43 4.18
C GLY A 212 1.04 -9.16 4.69
N VAL A 213 0.18 -8.57 3.90
CA VAL A 213 -0.61 -7.39 4.30
C VAL A 213 -2.12 -7.60 4.18
N LEU A 214 -2.53 -8.64 3.45
CA LEU A 214 -3.91 -9.10 3.41
C LEU A 214 -3.94 -10.60 3.76
N PRO A 215 -4.70 -10.99 4.81
CA PRO A 215 -4.67 -12.36 5.29
C PRO A 215 -5.31 -13.35 4.31
N PRO A 216 -4.83 -14.61 4.33
CA PRO A 216 -5.55 -15.72 3.70
C PRO A 216 -6.74 -16.14 4.59
N GLU A 217 -7.42 -17.22 4.21
CA GLU A 217 -8.44 -17.84 5.07
C GLU A 217 -7.82 -18.31 6.40
N PRO A 218 -8.60 -18.31 7.50
CA PRO A 218 -8.09 -18.60 8.84
C PRO A 218 -7.38 -19.93 9.02
N ASP A 219 -7.87 -20.98 8.34
CA ASP A 219 -7.25 -22.30 8.40
C ASP A 219 -5.87 -22.31 7.73
N GLU A 220 -5.68 -21.47 6.72
CA GLU A 220 -4.39 -21.28 6.06
C GLU A 220 -3.41 -20.50 6.94
N VAL A 221 -3.89 -19.49 7.71
CA VAL A 221 -3.07 -18.82 8.73
C VAL A 221 -2.56 -19.85 9.76
N VAL A 222 -3.45 -20.69 10.29
CA VAL A 222 -3.08 -21.72 11.26
C VAL A 222 -2.07 -22.70 10.66
N ALA A 223 -2.28 -23.13 9.41
CA ALA A 223 -1.39 -24.06 8.73
C ALA A 223 0.02 -23.49 8.57
N GLU A 224 0.15 -22.26 8.08
CA GLU A 224 1.48 -21.63 7.91
C GLU A 224 2.17 -21.32 9.24
N LEU A 225 1.42 -20.87 10.26
CA LEU A 225 1.97 -20.69 11.60
C LEU A 225 2.52 -22.00 12.17
N ALA A 226 1.81 -23.12 11.97
CA ALA A 226 2.29 -24.43 12.39
C ALA A 226 3.58 -24.84 11.66
N GLU A 227 3.64 -24.62 10.35
CA GLU A 227 4.78 -24.95 9.51
C GLU A 227 6.03 -24.12 9.86
N ARG A 228 5.86 -22.79 10.03
CA ARG A 228 6.98 -21.86 10.28
C ARG A 228 7.46 -21.86 11.73
N TYR A 229 6.51 -21.85 12.66
CA TYR A 229 6.79 -21.52 14.06
C TYR A 229 6.41 -22.64 15.02
N GLY A 230 5.74 -23.69 14.55
CA GLY A 230 5.32 -24.85 15.36
C GLY A 230 4.02 -24.64 16.13
N ALA A 231 3.64 -25.67 16.89
CA ALA A 231 2.35 -25.73 17.60
C ALA A 231 2.13 -24.57 18.59
N GLY A 232 3.19 -24.13 19.28
CA GLY A 232 3.10 -23.03 20.25
C GLY A 232 2.61 -21.71 19.63
N ALA A 233 2.97 -21.43 18.38
CA ALA A 233 2.47 -20.25 17.67
C ALA A 233 0.98 -20.37 17.33
N VAL A 234 0.52 -21.57 16.99
CA VAL A 234 -0.88 -21.85 16.75
C VAL A 234 -1.71 -21.65 18.01
N ASP A 235 -1.24 -22.17 19.16
CA ASP A 235 -1.92 -22.02 20.44
C ASP A 235 -2.01 -20.54 20.84
N TRP A 236 -0.92 -19.80 20.68
CA TRP A 236 -0.88 -18.36 20.91
C TRP A 236 -1.86 -17.60 20.01
N TYR A 237 -1.88 -17.91 18.70
CA TYR A 237 -2.80 -17.30 17.75
C TYR A 237 -4.27 -17.57 18.13
N ARG A 238 -4.60 -18.83 18.50
CA ARG A 238 -5.95 -19.20 18.94
C ARG A 238 -6.38 -18.49 20.22
N ASP A 239 -5.45 -18.29 21.15
CA ASP A 239 -5.72 -17.55 22.38
C ASP A 239 -5.97 -16.05 22.09
N LEU A 240 -5.24 -15.45 21.16
CA LEU A 240 -5.51 -14.10 20.66
C LEU A 240 -6.86 -14.02 19.94
N ALA A 241 -7.20 -15.00 19.11
CA ALA A 241 -8.46 -15.04 18.35
C ALA A 241 -9.69 -15.03 19.26
N ALA A 242 -9.57 -15.53 20.51
CA ALA A 242 -10.62 -15.46 21.51
C ALA A 242 -10.79 -14.08 22.16
N ARG A 243 -9.84 -13.16 21.98
CA ARG A 243 -9.75 -11.87 22.72
C ARG A 243 -9.69 -10.66 21.83
N VAL A 244 -9.16 -10.78 20.64
CA VAL A 244 -8.92 -9.68 19.70
C VAL A 244 -9.99 -9.70 18.60
N PRO A 245 -10.55 -8.53 18.21
CA PRO A 245 -11.44 -8.47 17.07
C PRO A 245 -10.82 -9.08 15.82
N ARG A 246 -11.57 -9.94 15.13
CA ARG A 246 -11.10 -10.76 14.04
C ARG A 246 -10.38 -9.95 12.96
N ALA A 247 -10.98 -8.84 12.50
CA ALA A 247 -10.41 -8.02 11.45
C ALA A 247 -9.00 -7.48 11.79
N LEU A 248 -8.76 -7.13 13.06
CA LEU A 248 -7.44 -6.68 13.52
C LEU A 248 -6.45 -7.84 13.60
N LEU A 249 -6.89 -8.96 14.18
CA LEU A 249 -6.03 -10.15 14.31
C LEU A 249 -5.59 -10.66 12.94
N ASP A 250 -6.53 -10.80 12.00
CA ASP A 250 -6.26 -11.29 10.66
C ASP A 250 -5.25 -10.39 9.94
N THR A 251 -5.42 -9.06 10.02
CA THR A 251 -4.50 -8.10 9.43
C THR A 251 -3.09 -8.20 10.02
N VAL A 252 -2.97 -8.26 11.35
CA VAL A 252 -1.67 -8.37 12.02
C VAL A 252 -1.02 -9.73 11.78
N SER A 253 -1.80 -10.81 11.81
CA SER A 253 -1.26 -12.16 11.59
C SER A 253 -0.80 -12.40 10.16
N SER A 254 -1.32 -11.67 9.16
CA SER A 254 -0.88 -11.79 7.77
C SER A 254 0.62 -11.53 7.61
N VAL A 255 1.20 -10.65 8.43
CA VAL A 255 2.65 -10.37 8.44
C VAL A 255 3.49 -11.61 8.71
N ALA A 256 2.98 -12.51 9.54
CA ALA A 256 3.67 -13.75 9.93
C ALA A 256 3.48 -14.91 8.94
N VAL A 257 2.56 -14.76 7.97
CA VAL A 257 2.18 -15.83 7.03
C VAL A 257 2.27 -15.37 5.56
N PRO A 258 3.42 -14.83 5.10
CA PRO A 258 3.55 -14.27 3.75
C PRO A 258 3.43 -15.31 2.63
N ASP A 259 3.64 -16.60 2.90
CA ASP A 259 3.57 -17.62 1.85
C ASP A 259 2.12 -17.91 1.42
N ARG A 260 1.15 -17.64 2.28
CA ARG A 260 -0.28 -17.82 2.03
C ARG A 260 -1.09 -16.51 1.99
N ALA A 261 -0.49 -15.39 2.39
CA ALA A 261 -1.14 -14.10 2.33
C ALA A 261 -1.64 -13.79 0.91
N THR A 262 -2.81 -13.15 0.81
CA THR A 262 -3.42 -12.82 -0.49
C THR A 262 -2.87 -11.55 -1.12
N GLU A 263 -2.20 -10.71 -0.32
CA GLU A 263 -1.41 -9.57 -0.80
C GLU A 263 -0.10 -9.47 -0.01
N LEU A 264 0.98 -9.14 -0.71
CA LEU A 264 2.32 -9.02 -0.14
C LEU A 264 2.81 -7.58 -0.20
N LEU A 265 3.55 -7.18 0.83
CA LEU A 265 4.38 -5.98 0.86
C LEU A 265 5.86 -6.41 0.81
N PHE A 266 6.54 -6.02 -0.25
CA PHE A 266 7.97 -6.19 -0.44
C PHE A 266 8.71 -4.94 0.03
N VAL A 267 9.74 -5.13 0.82
CA VAL A 267 10.69 -4.08 1.19
C VAL A 267 11.97 -4.31 0.39
N CYS A 268 12.24 -3.43 -0.56
CA CYS A 268 13.32 -3.61 -1.51
C CYS A 268 14.29 -2.43 -1.40
N ARG A 269 15.59 -2.72 -1.39
CA ARG A 269 16.60 -1.69 -1.22
C ARG A 269 17.47 -1.56 -2.47
N ARG A 270 17.76 -0.31 -2.86
CA ARG A 270 18.81 -0.04 -3.84
C ARG A 270 20.19 -0.19 -3.15
N PRO A 271 21.10 -1.02 -3.66
CA PRO A 271 22.47 -1.08 -3.15
C PRO A 271 23.16 0.30 -3.14
N ALA A 272 24.08 0.49 -2.18
CA ALA A 272 24.84 1.74 -2.03
C ALA A 272 25.87 1.95 -3.15
#